data_e704bf102c1da2c9d1a2c937d75d9fb4
#
_entry.id   e704bf102c1da2c9d1a2c937d75d9fb4
#
_cell.length_a   1.000
_cell.length_b   1.000
_cell.length_c   1.000
_cell.angle_alpha   90.00
_cell.angle_beta   90.00
_cell.angle_gamma   90.00
#
_symmetry.space_group_name_H-M   'P 1'
#
loop_
_entity.id
_entity.type
_entity.pdbx_description
1 polymer ?
#
loop_
_entity_poly.entity_id
_entity_poly.type
_entity_poly.pdbx_seq_one_letter_code
_entity_poly.pdbx_strand_id
1 'polypeptide(L)'
;MDTHRLTAMMRLSGRIVVRFVRYLPVVFLPLLVACSDQRATFEIRGSAHSLSLIRVTGMPWASQAKYAVVASRMPDCQRRHAMPEAGLATKVEVFSPGNDAWILRQNGRMFVVETRTCEGFARLDNVPDTGLGELMGVFQLQGDALVFSPAKKAADASAKAN
;
A
#
# COMPACT_ATOMS: atom_id res chain seq x y z
N MET A 1 -25.79 -13.33 -65.40
CA MET A 1 -25.92 -12.35 -64.29
C MET A 1 -25.49 -13.08 -63.04
N ASP A 2 -24.29 -13.06 -62.85
CA ASP A 2 -23.31 -12.55 -61.88
C ASP A 2 -23.26 -13.28 -60.55
N THR A 3 -22.94 -14.58 -60.60
CA THR A 3 -22.51 -15.36 -59.40
C THR A 3 -21.09 -15.01 -58.97
N HIS A 4 -20.28 -14.38 -59.82
CA HIS A 4 -18.88 -13.98 -59.50
C HIS A 4 -18.75 -12.75 -58.61
N ARG A 5 -19.75 -11.89 -58.49
CA ARG A 5 -19.69 -10.71 -57.62
C ARG A 5 -19.99 -11.01 -56.16
N LEU A 6 -20.81 -12.00 -55.86
CA LEU A 6 -21.15 -12.40 -54.48
C LEU A 6 -19.99 -13.07 -53.73
N THR A 7 -19.16 -13.85 -54.43
CA THR A 7 -18.00 -14.55 -53.84
C THR A 7 -16.83 -13.60 -53.50
N ALA A 8 -16.69 -12.48 -54.22
CA ALA A 8 -15.66 -11.49 -53.95
C ALA A 8 -15.98 -10.66 -52.67
N MET A 9 -17.25 -10.32 -52.44
CA MET A 9 -17.67 -9.59 -51.25
C MET A 9 -17.52 -10.38 -49.95
N MET A 10 -17.81 -11.69 -49.97
CA MET A 10 -17.68 -12.58 -48.82
C MET A 10 -16.22 -12.76 -48.37
N ARG A 11 -15.25 -12.77 -49.31
CA ARG A 11 -13.83 -12.94 -48.99
C ARG A 11 -13.21 -11.67 -48.40
N LEU A 12 -13.73 -10.48 -48.69
CA LEU A 12 -13.25 -9.23 -48.16
C LEU A 12 -13.66 -9.05 -46.69
N SER A 13 -14.91 -9.43 -46.34
CA SER A 13 -15.42 -9.38 -44.96
C SER A 13 -14.61 -10.26 -44.00
N GLY A 14 -14.25 -11.48 -44.41
CA GLY A 14 -13.49 -12.42 -43.55
C GLY A 14 -12.08 -11.93 -43.21
N ARG A 15 -11.42 -11.23 -44.14
CA ARG A 15 -10.05 -10.67 -43.88
C ARG A 15 -10.03 -9.51 -42.93
N ILE A 16 -11.05 -8.70 -42.89
CA ILE A 16 -11.20 -7.57 -41.98
C ILE A 16 -11.48 -8.07 -40.55
N VAL A 17 -12.42 -9.04 -40.42
CA VAL A 17 -12.77 -9.61 -39.10
C VAL A 17 -11.58 -10.30 -38.46
N VAL A 18 -10.81 -11.11 -39.21
CA VAL A 18 -9.63 -11.83 -38.72
C VAL A 18 -8.52 -10.84 -38.27
N ARG A 19 -8.33 -9.70 -38.95
CA ARG A 19 -7.37 -8.66 -38.53
C ARG A 19 -7.80 -7.96 -37.24
N PHE A 20 -9.09 -7.67 -37.06
CA PHE A 20 -9.59 -7.08 -35.82
C PHE A 20 -9.45 -8.02 -34.64
N VAL A 21 -9.75 -9.31 -34.79
CA VAL A 21 -9.57 -10.32 -33.73
C VAL A 21 -8.11 -10.47 -33.32
N ARG A 22 -7.15 -10.31 -34.23
CA ARG A 22 -5.71 -10.45 -33.95
C ARG A 22 -5.16 -9.28 -33.11
N TYR A 23 -5.77 -8.08 -33.17
CA TYR A 23 -5.34 -6.92 -32.37
C TYR A 23 -6.13 -6.76 -31.07
N LEU A 24 -7.24 -7.50 -30.90
CA LEU A 24 -8.06 -7.47 -29.70
C LEU A 24 -7.25 -7.74 -28.39
N PRO A 25 -6.37 -8.79 -28.33
CA PRO A 25 -5.58 -9.05 -27.12
C PRO A 25 -4.56 -7.96 -26.82
N VAL A 26 -4.03 -7.25 -27.83
CA VAL A 26 -3.06 -6.17 -27.64
C VAL A 26 -3.71 -4.93 -27.01
N VAL A 27 -4.97 -4.65 -27.32
CA VAL A 27 -5.72 -3.53 -26.75
C VAL A 27 -6.17 -3.80 -25.31
N PHE A 28 -6.42 -5.07 -24.95
CA PHE A 28 -6.84 -5.46 -23.60
C PHE A 28 -5.68 -5.66 -22.62
N LEU A 29 -4.43 -5.80 -23.09
CA LEU A 29 -3.26 -6.02 -22.24
C LEU A 29 -3.02 -4.89 -21.20
N PRO A 30 -3.16 -3.58 -21.52
CA PRO A 30 -2.95 -2.52 -20.54
C PRO A 30 -4.06 -2.39 -19.49
N LEU A 31 -5.21 -3.02 -19.65
CA LEU A 31 -6.32 -2.95 -18.70
C LEU A 31 -6.10 -3.81 -17.43
N LEU A 32 -5.07 -4.66 -17.40
CA LEU A 32 -4.77 -5.55 -16.27
C LEU A 32 -3.90 -4.92 -15.18
N VAL A 33 -3.43 -3.67 -15.34
CA VAL A 33 -2.49 -2.99 -14.43
C VAL A 33 -3.17 -2.03 -13.44
N ALA A 34 -4.48 -2.11 -13.26
CA ALA A 34 -5.26 -1.05 -12.61
C ALA A 34 -5.24 -1.02 -11.07
N CYS A 35 -4.77 -2.05 -10.37
CA CYS A 35 -4.69 -2.06 -8.91
C CYS A 35 -3.24 -2.19 -8.46
N SER A 36 -2.74 -1.20 -7.71
CA SER A 36 -1.40 -1.23 -7.12
C SER A 36 -1.53 -1.34 -5.60
N ASP A 37 -1.18 -2.52 -5.10
CA ASP A 37 -1.00 -2.76 -3.67
C ASP A 37 0.47 -2.59 -3.32
N GLN A 38 0.78 -1.68 -2.42
CA GLN A 38 2.12 -1.41 -1.94
C GLN A 38 2.20 -1.68 -0.46
N ARG A 39 3.31 -2.26 -0.03
CA ARG A 39 3.57 -2.55 1.36
C ARG A 39 4.98 -2.11 1.74
N ALA A 40 5.10 -1.46 2.90
CA ALA A 40 6.38 -1.23 3.56
C ALA A 40 6.30 -1.74 4.98
N THR A 41 7.42 -2.23 5.51
CA THR A 41 7.49 -2.83 6.84
C THR A 41 8.51 -2.11 7.70
N PHE A 42 8.13 -1.80 8.93
CA PHE A 42 9.00 -1.41 10.02
C PHE A 42 9.20 -2.61 10.93
N GLU A 43 10.40 -3.15 10.98
CA GLU A 43 10.78 -4.24 11.86
C GLU A 43 11.12 -3.71 13.25
N ILE A 44 10.37 -4.16 14.26
CA ILE A 44 10.53 -3.76 15.66
C ILE A 44 11.62 -4.60 16.32
N ARG A 45 11.51 -5.92 16.18
CA ARG A 45 12.45 -6.93 16.66
C ARG A 45 12.57 -8.04 15.63
N GLY A 46 13.17 -7.72 14.48
CA GLY A 46 13.22 -8.62 13.33
C GLY A 46 11.85 -8.79 12.64
N SER A 47 11.82 -9.64 11.61
CA SER A 47 10.68 -9.83 10.73
C SER A 47 9.43 -10.40 11.43
N ALA A 48 9.60 -11.13 12.53
CA ALA A 48 8.50 -11.71 13.29
C ALA A 48 7.69 -10.68 14.10
N HIS A 49 8.31 -9.56 14.49
CA HIS A 49 7.65 -8.47 15.23
C HIS A 49 7.76 -7.17 14.46
N SER A 50 6.69 -6.78 13.79
CA SER A 50 6.72 -5.69 12.82
C SER A 50 5.40 -4.94 12.70
N LEU A 51 5.48 -3.71 12.17
CA LEU A 51 4.35 -2.94 11.66
C LEU A 51 4.51 -2.80 10.15
N SER A 52 3.50 -3.18 9.37
CA SER A 52 3.49 -2.98 7.93
C SER A 52 2.40 -2.01 7.54
N LEU A 53 2.74 -0.99 6.76
CA LEU A 53 1.76 -0.11 6.13
C LEU A 53 1.42 -0.65 4.75
N ILE A 54 0.13 -0.80 4.47
CA ILE A 54 -0.40 -1.16 3.16
C ILE A 54 -1.08 0.07 2.57
N ARG A 55 -0.76 0.36 1.31
CA ARG A 55 -1.38 1.40 0.50
C ARG A 55 -1.99 0.77 -0.74
N VAL A 56 -3.29 0.96 -0.94
CA VAL A 56 -4.04 0.42 -2.08
C VAL A 56 -4.58 1.57 -2.92
N THR A 57 -4.22 1.60 -4.19
CA THR A 57 -4.76 2.56 -5.16
C THR A 57 -5.68 1.83 -6.12
N GLY A 58 -6.96 2.20 -6.12
CA GLY A 58 -7.97 1.49 -6.91
C GLY A 58 -7.91 1.78 -8.40
N MET A 59 -7.74 3.05 -8.79
CA MET A 59 -7.77 3.49 -10.18
C MET A 59 -6.55 4.37 -10.50
N PRO A 60 -6.04 4.35 -11.74
CA PRO A 60 -4.88 5.17 -12.13
C PRO A 60 -5.10 6.69 -11.95
N TRP A 61 -6.33 7.13 -11.97
CA TRP A 61 -6.72 8.55 -11.80
C TRP A 61 -7.23 8.88 -10.40
N ALA A 62 -7.14 7.94 -9.44
CA ALA A 62 -7.55 8.21 -8.07
C ALA A 62 -6.63 9.26 -7.43
N SER A 63 -7.20 10.24 -6.75
CA SER A 63 -6.45 11.25 -5.98
C SER A 63 -6.16 10.79 -4.55
N GLN A 64 -6.79 9.71 -4.10
CA GLN A 64 -6.67 9.14 -2.76
C GLN A 64 -6.35 7.65 -2.82
N ALA A 65 -5.73 7.15 -1.77
CA ALA A 65 -5.47 5.74 -1.55
C ALA A 65 -6.10 5.28 -0.22
N LYS A 66 -6.43 4.00 -0.17
CA LYS A 66 -6.81 3.31 1.07
C LYS A 66 -5.54 2.90 1.81
N TYR A 67 -5.53 3.15 3.10
CA TYR A 67 -4.42 2.79 3.97
C TYR A 67 -4.87 1.74 4.99
N ALA A 68 -3.96 0.87 5.35
CA ALA A 68 -4.15 -0.05 6.46
C ALA A 68 -2.81 -0.32 7.13
N VAL A 69 -2.81 -0.51 8.45
CA VAL A 69 -1.66 -0.98 9.20
C VAL A 69 -1.87 -2.45 9.58
N VAL A 70 -0.81 -3.24 9.45
CA VAL A 70 -0.78 -4.62 9.94
C VAL A 70 0.16 -4.67 11.13
N ALA A 71 -0.38 -4.97 12.31
CA ALA A 71 0.40 -5.32 13.47
C ALA A 71 0.72 -6.82 13.41
N SER A 72 1.97 -7.18 13.65
CA SER A 72 2.44 -8.56 13.59
C SER A 72 3.41 -8.86 14.72
N ARG A 73 3.15 -9.94 15.45
CA ARG A 73 4.03 -10.58 16.44
C ARG A 73 3.89 -12.08 16.28
N MET A 74 4.60 -12.62 15.30
CA MET A 74 4.52 -14.05 15.00
C MET A 74 5.31 -14.89 16.05
N PRO A 75 4.80 -16.04 16.46
CA PRO A 75 3.59 -16.72 15.99
C PRO A 75 2.30 -16.26 16.71
N ASP A 76 2.37 -15.33 17.66
CA ASP A 76 1.29 -15.05 18.62
C ASP A 76 0.08 -14.38 17.98
N CYS A 77 0.34 -13.31 17.16
CA CYS A 77 -0.75 -12.57 16.54
C CYS A 77 -0.34 -11.86 15.23
N GLN A 78 -1.33 -11.68 14.38
CA GLN A 78 -1.27 -10.75 13.24
C GLN A 78 -2.65 -10.20 12.96
N ARG A 79 -2.77 -8.87 12.84
CA ARG A 79 -4.04 -8.23 12.52
C ARG A 79 -3.88 -7.01 11.65
N ARG A 80 -4.81 -6.85 10.69
CA ARG A 80 -4.92 -5.68 9.82
C ARG A 80 -5.97 -4.72 10.36
N HIS A 81 -5.61 -3.45 10.50
CA HIS A 81 -6.49 -2.37 10.89
C HIS A 81 -6.62 -1.36 9.74
N ALA A 82 -7.86 -1.03 9.37
CA ALA A 82 -8.12 -0.03 8.35
C ALA A 82 -7.83 1.38 8.89
N MET A 83 -7.15 2.19 8.10
CA MET A 83 -6.91 3.60 8.35
C MET A 83 -7.78 4.44 7.39
N PRO A 84 -8.04 5.71 7.69
CA PRO A 84 -8.75 6.59 6.78
C PRO A 84 -8.03 6.71 5.42
N GLU A 85 -8.83 6.92 4.37
CA GLU A 85 -8.29 7.29 3.06
C GLU A 85 -7.55 8.62 3.16
N ALA A 86 -6.49 8.75 2.37
CA ALA A 86 -5.65 9.93 2.33
C ALA A 86 -5.02 10.09 0.94
N GLY A 87 -4.40 11.25 0.71
CA GLY A 87 -3.72 11.53 -0.56
C GLY A 87 -2.67 10.47 -0.92
N LEU A 88 -2.39 10.30 -2.20
CA LEU A 88 -1.50 9.26 -2.72
C LEU A 88 -0.09 9.30 -2.10
N ALA A 89 0.44 10.49 -1.85
CA ALA A 89 1.77 10.71 -1.29
C ALA A 89 1.76 11.01 0.23
N THR A 90 0.69 10.60 0.94
CA THR A 90 0.59 10.85 2.37
C THR A 90 1.66 10.07 3.13
N LYS A 91 2.38 10.78 3.98
CA LYS A 91 3.35 10.21 4.91
C LYS A 91 2.66 9.73 6.17
N VAL A 92 3.16 8.61 6.72
CA VAL A 92 2.71 8.09 8.02
C VAL A 92 3.93 7.97 8.92
N GLU A 93 3.99 8.82 9.94
CA GLU A 93 5.06 8.81 10.93
C GLU A 93 4.75 7.79 12.01
N VAL A 94 5.79 7.14 12.52
CA VAL A 94 5.71 6.10 13.54
C VAL A 94 6.45 6.56 14.79
N PHE A 95 5.76 6.63 15.92
CA PHE A 95 6.31 6.98 17.22
C PHE A 95 6.18 5.81 18.18
N SER A 96 7.14 5.70 19.11
CA SER A 96 7.15 4.70 20.16
C SER A 96 6.99 5.35 21.52
N PRO A 97 5.80 5.33 22.14
CA PRO A 97 5.61 5.74 23.53
C PRO A 97 6.08 4.66 24.53
N GLY A 98 6.40 3.45 24.06
CA GLY A 98 6.73 2.29 24.88
C GLY A 98 5.59 1.29 25.02
N ASN A 99 5.82 0.21 25.81
CA ASN A 99 4.83 -0.81 26.16
C ASN A 99 4.19 -1.54 24.96
N ASP A 100 4.96 -1.81 23.89
CA ASP A 100 4.47 -2.44 22.65
C ASP A 100 3.30 -1.68 21.99
N ALA A 101 3.13 -0.39 22.33
CA ALA A 101 2.21 0.52 21.68
C ALA A 101 2.97 1.44 20.70
N TRP A 102 2.30 1.78 19.60
CA TRP A 102 2.86 2.58 18.52
C TRP A 102 1.85 3.64 18.12
N ILE A 103 2.30 4.88 17.95
CA ILE A 103 1.46 5.97 17.49
C ILE A 103 1.79 6.25 16.03
N LEU A 104 0.78 6.18 15.19
CA LEU A 104 0.85 6.48 13.76
C LEU A 104 0.22 7.85 13.53
N ARG A 105 0.96 8.78 12.91
CA ARG A 105 0.44 10.10 12.53
C ARG A 105 0.29 10.20 11.01
N GLN A 106 -0.96 10.37 10.57
CA GLN A 106 -1.34 10.50 9.16
C GLN A 106 -2.12 11.81 8.95
N ASN A 107 -1.59 12.77 8.21
CA ASN A 107 -2.24 14.06 7.96
C ASN A 107 -2.76 14.75 9.24
N GLY A 108 -1.94 14.78 10.30
CA GLY A 108 -2.32 15.36 11.59
C GLY A 108 -3.27 14.50 12.44
N ARG A 109 -3.86 13.43 11.89
CA ARG A 109 -4.64 12.46 12.67
C ARG A 109 -3.71 11.43 13.29
N MET A 110 -4.00 11.07 14.53
CA MET A 110 -3.20 10.11 15.29
C MET A 110 -3.98 8.84 15.55
N PHE A 111 -3.30 7.71 15.48
CA PHE A 111 -3.84 6.39 15.76
C PHE A 111 -2.87 5.64 16.64
N VAL A 112 -3.36 4.97 17.68
CA VAL A 112 -2.56 4.02 18.44
C VAL A 112 -2.81 2.63 17.92
N VAL A 113 -1.75 1.86 17.76
CA VAL A 113 -1.78 0.43 17.44
C VAL A 113 -0.94 -0.31 18.47
N GLU A 114 -1.44 -1.45 18.93
CA GLU A 114 -0.80 -2.30 19.92
C GLU A 114 -0.33 -3.60 19.25
N THR A 115 0.89 -4.03 19.58
CA THR A 115 1.50 -5.22 18.95
C THR A 115 1.66 -6.40 19.91
N ARG A 116 1.16 -6.34 21.15
CA ARG A 116 1.22 -7.44 22.09
C ARG A 116 0.17 -8.51 21.79
N THR A 117 -1.08 -8.08 21.54
CA THR A 117 -2.20 -8.92 21.13
C THR A 117 -2.64 -8.67 19.71
N CYS A 118 -2.11 -7.60 19.07
CA CYS A 118 -2.48 -7.07 17.77
C CYS A 118 -3.94 -6.57 17.67
N GLU A 119 -4.72 -6.56 18.72
CA GLU A 119 -6.15 -6.20 18.69
C GLU A 119 -6.37 -4.70 18.86
N GLY A 120 -5.50 -4.05 19.66
CA GLY A 120 -5.65 -2.65 20.01
C GLY A 120 -5.39 -1.73 18.83
N PHE A 121 -6.46 -1.08 18.35
CA PHE A 121 -6.36 0.00 17.36
C PHE A 121 -7.43 1.05 17.66
N ALA A 122 -7.01 2.29 17.90
CA ALA A 122 -7.91 3.39 18.18
C ALA A 122 -7.39 4.71 17.63
N ARG A 123 -8.30 5.62 17.32
CA ARG A 123 -7.96 7.02 17.01
C ARG A 123 -7.67 7.76 18.33
N LEU A 124 -6.63 8.59 18.31
CA LEU A 124 -6.32 9.53 19.38
C LEU A 124 -6.80 10.92 18.97
N ASP A 125 -7.64 11.54 19.80
CA ASP A 125 -8.13 12.90 19.53
C ASP A 125 -7.14 13.96 20.05
N ASN A 126 -6.35 13.62 21.07
CA ASN A 126 -5.35 14.49 21.66
C ASN A 126 -3.99 13.78 21.74
N VAL A 127 -2.92 14.57 21.85
CA VAL A 127 -1.60 14.06 22.20
C VAL A 127 -1.65 13.54 23.64
N PRO A 128 -1.19 12.31 23.93
CA PRO A 128 -1.12 11.81 25.29
C PRO A 128 -0.25 12.72 26.18
N ASP A 129 -0.55 12.82 27.48
CA ASP A 129 0.24 13.62 28.44
C ASP A 129 1.70 13.21 28.48
N THR A 130 2.01 11.96 28.21
CA THR A 130 3.39 11.41 28.09
C THR A 130 4.07 11.79 26.76
N GLY A 131 3.40 12.54 25.89
CA GLY A 131 3.84 12.86 24.54
C GLY A 131 3.67 11.70 23.56
N LEU A 132 4.20 11.86 22.34
CA LEU A 132 4.13 10.84 21.30
C LEU A 132 5.19 9.73 21.45
N GLY A 133 6.18 9.96 22.31
CA GLY A 133 7.35 9.09 22.39
C GLY A 133 8.42 9.38 21.33
N GLU A 134 9.34 8.44 21.13
CA GLU A 134 10.44 8.57 20.16
C GLU A 134 9.95 8.37 18.74
N LEU A 135 10.37 9.24 17.82
CA LEU A 135 10.13 9.04 16.38
C LEU A 135 11.02 7.89 15.88
N MET A 136 10.41 6.83 15.43
CA MET A 136 11.10 5.65 14.88
C MET A 136 11.40 5.80 13.38
N GLY A 137 10.52 6.48 12.64
CA GLY A 137 10.68 6.73 11.22
C GLY A 137 9.37 7.10 10.54
N VAL A 138 9.40 7.04 9.22
CA VAL A 138 8.30 7.50 8.37
C VAL A 138 8.06 6.51 7.23
N PHE A 139 6.84 6.08 7.05
CA PHE A 139 6.40 5.46 5.81
C PHE A 139 6.11 6.55 4.77
N GLN A 140 6.74 6.49 3.63
CA GLN A 140 6.60 7.46 2.56
C GLN A 140 6.85 6.85 1.19
N LEU A 141 6.42 7.53 0.14
CA LEU A 141 6.80 7.16 -1.22
C LEU A 141 8.22 7.63 -1.51
N GLN A 142 9.01 6.75 -2.13
CA GLN A 142 10.27 7.08 -2.81
C GLN A 142 10.12 6.65 -4.26
N GLY A 143 9.97 7.63 -5.17
CA GLY A 143 9.46 7.34 -6.49
C GLY A 143 8.06 6.74 -6.39
N ASP A 144 7.84 5.60 -7.02
CA ASP A 144 6.55 4.90 -7.00
C ASP A 144 6.44 3.82 -5.92
N ALA A 145 7.48 3.60 -5.12
CA ALA A 145 7.50 2.56 -4.09
C ALA A 145 7.21 3.12 -2.69
N LEU A 146 6.34 2.44 -1.95
CA LEU A 146 6.16 2.71 -0.52
C LEU A 146 7.34 2.13 0.26
N VAL A 147 8.02 2.93 1.06
CA VAL A 147 9.17 2.52 1.87
C VAL A 147 9.04 3.02 3.30
N PHE A 148 9.72 2.35 4.24
CA PHE A 148 9.94 2.86 5.58
C PHE A 148 11.33 3.50 5.65
N SER A 149 11.39 4.77 6.03
CA SER A 149 12.63 5.51 6.25
C SER A 149 12.83 5.68 7.76
N PRO A 150 13.81 5.00 8.37
CA PRO A 150 14.06 5.13 9.83
C PRO A 150 14.48 6.55 10.19
N ALA A 151 14.12 7.00 11.38
CA ALA A 151 14.63 8.26 11.93
C ALA A 151 16.14 8.14 12.16
N LYS A 152 16.89 9.25 12.01
CA LYS A 152 18.34 9.26 12.06
C LYS A 152 18.91 8.60 13.33
N LYS A 153 18.31 8.86 14.49
CA LYS A 153 18.71 8.25 15.78
C LYS A 153 18.42 6.75 15.83
N ALA A 154 17.32 6.29 15.25
CA ALA A 154 16.97 4.87 15.18
C ALA A 154 17.87 4.09 14.21
N ALA A 155 18.31 4.72 13.13
CA ALA A 155 19.28 4.15 12.19
C ALA A 155 20.65 3.90 12.83
N ASP A 156 21.16 4.85 13.61
CA ASP A 156 22.44 4.75 14.32
C ASP A 156 22.43 3.63 15.38
N ALA A 157 21.31 3.43 16.07
CA ALA A 157 21.14 2.35 17.05
C ALA A 157 21.14 0.95 16.40
N SER A 158 20.50 0.80 15.24
CA SER A 158 20.49 -0.46 14.50
C SER A 158 21.84 -0.82 13.90
N ALA A 159 22.60 0.18 13.41
CA ALA A 159 23.94 -0.03 12.88
C ALA A 159 24.96 -0.46 13.96
N LYS A 160 24.73 -0.13 15.23
CA LYS A 160 25.61 -0.48 16.35
C LYS A 160 25.32 -1.86 16.96
N ALA A 161 24.15 -2.46 16.62
CA ALA A 161 23.70 -3.76 17.12
C ALA A 161 24.10 -4.95 16.19
N ASN A 162 24.67 -4.67 15.03
CA ASN A 162 25.22 -5.64 14.07
C ASN A 162 26.75 -5.63 14.15
#